data_bce27be02134138816feac7abed697ec
#
_entry.id   bce27be02134138816feac7abed697ec
#
_cell.length_a   1.000
_cell.length_b   1.000
_cell.length_c   1.000
_cell.angle_alpha   90.00
_cell.angle_beta   90.00
_cell.angle_gamma   90.00
#
_symmetry.space_group_name_H-M   'P 1'
#
loop_
_entity.id
_entity.type
_entity.pdbx_description
1 polymer ?
#
loop_
_entity_poly.entity_id
_entity_poly.type
_entity_poly.pdbx_seq_one_letter_code
_entity_poly.pdbx_strand_id
1 'polypeptide(L)'
;MGSEMCIRDRSSKMSTDILRIIEGGLANDKRKIINYAIRLAERLKADGDVQLSKCIVEQIESSTHKNVATADAMRMVPLDMDSKLQIVEIVPENSNRADIVLSNMVQKQVEEFIKLIKNDTELELAGLNIRKSLLLYGAPGCGKTSIAHYISEKTGLPLVVSRLDAIVSSLLGSTAKNLSRIFSYVNSMPCILLLDEFDALAKARDDNHELGELKRVINSLLQNIDSMSPSTVLIAATNHPDLLDKAVWRRFCLLYTSPSPRDGL
;
A
#
# COMPACT_ATOMS: atom_id res chain seq x y z
N MET A 1 46.28 -27.90 -3.25
CA MET A 1 45.89 -26.91 -4.28
C MET A 1 44.37 -26.70 -4.40
N GLY A 2 43.52 -27.37 -3.59
CA GLY A 2 42.04 -27.19 -3.69
C GLY A 2 41.41 -26.15 -2.74
N SER A 3 42.09 -25.76 -1.66
CA SER A 3 41.50 -24.83 -0.66
C SER A 3 41.64 -23.32 -0.98
N GLU A 4 42.72 -22.94 -1.67
CA GLU A 4 42.93 -21.51 -2.01
C GLU A 4 42.00 -21.01 -3.12
N MET A 5 41.65 -21.89 -4.08
CA MET A 5 40.72 -21.56 -5.16
C MET A 5 39.29 -21.33 -4.65
N CYS A 6 38.87 -22.04 -3.57
CA CYS A 6 37.55 -21.87 -2.93
C CYS A 6 37.42 -20.54 -2.16
N ILE A 7 38.49 -20.07 -1.51
CA ILE A 7 38.50 -18.82 -0.73
C ILE A 7 38.44 -17.59 -1.64
N ARG A 8 39.16 -17.64 -2.79
CA ARG A 8 39.20 -16.53 -3.76
C ARG A 8 37.85 -16.35 -4.48
N ASP A 9 37.13 -17.43 -4.74
CA ASP A 9 35.82 -17.41 -5.39
C ASP A 9 34.71 -16.90 -4.42
N ARG A 10 34.80 -17.21 -3.12
CA ARG A 10 33.91 -16.71 -2.08
C ARG A 10 34.05 -15.21 -1.83
N SER A 11 35.26 -14.71 -1.75
CA SER A 11 35.54 -13.27 -1.59
C SER A 11 35.03 -12.46 -2.78
N SER A 12 35.14 -12.99 -4.00
CA SER A 12 34.61 -12.36 -5.20
C SER A 12 33.09 -12.24 -5.20
N LYS A 13 32.37 -13.27 -4.74
CA LYS A 13 30.90 -13.27 -4.65
C LYS A 13 30.36 -12.33 -3.57
N MET A 14 31.05 -12.25 -2.42
CA MET A 14 30.71 -11.31 -1.34
C MET A 14 30.89 -9.85 -1.80
N SER A 15 31.99 -9.56 -2.50
CA SER A 15 32.24 -8.23 -3.08
C SER A 15 31.16 -7.85 -4.12
N THR A 16 30.68 -8.82 -4.88
CA THR A 16 29.58 -8.60 -5.85
C THR A 16 28.26 -8.23 -5.16
N ASP A 17 27.92 -8.89 -4.05
CA ASP A 17 26.68 -8.56 -3.31
C ASP A 17 26.75 -7.15 -2.72
N ILE A 18 27.90 -6.75 -2.19
CA ILE A 18 28.15 -5.38 -1.68
C ILE A 18 27.99 -4.34 -2.81
N LEU A 19 28.56 -4.60 -3.98
CA LEU A 19 28.40 -3.70 -5.13
C LEU A 19 26.93 -3.57 -5.54
N ARG A 20 26.18 -4.66 -5.53
CA ARG A 20 24.75 -4.64 -5.86
C ARG A 20 23.91 -3.90 -4.83
N ILE A 21 24.28 -3.96 -3.54
CA ILE A 21 23.67 -3.15 -2.47
C ILE A 21 23.92 -1.67 -2.73
N ILE A 22 25.15 -1.28 -3.07
CA ILE A 22 25.52 0.10 -3.39
C ILE A 22 24.77 0.59 -4.64
N GLU A 23 24.74 -0.20 -5.72
CA GLU A 23 23.94 0.13 -6.91
C GLU A 23 22.45 0.32 -6.60
N GLY A 24 21.88 -0.56 -5.74
CA GLY A 24 20.52 -0.42 -5.27
C GLY A 24 20.30 0.88 -4.49
N GLY A 25 21.27 1.24 -3.63
CA GLY A 25 21.24 2.50 -2.88
C GLY A 25 21.27 3.73 -3.77
N LEU A 26 22.15 3.77 -4.75
CA LEU A 26 22.25 4.86 -5.72
C LEU A 26 21.02 4.98 -6.64
N ALA A 27 20.39 3.85 -6.97
CA ALA A 27 19.16 3.79 -7.75
C ALA A 27 17.86 3.97 -6.92
N ASN A 28 17.99 4.16 -5.59
CA ASN A 28 16.88 4.19 -4.63
C ASN A 28 15.96 2.95 -4.72
N ASP A 29 16.53 1.80 -5.09
CA ASP A 29 15.86 0.52 -5.23
C ASP A 29 16.01 -0.29 -3.93
N LYS A 30 15.09 -0.07 -2.99
CA LYS A 30 15.07 -0.74 -1.68
C LYS A 30 14.99 -2.28 -1.80
N ARG A 31 14.28 -2.81 -2.81
CA ARG A 31 14.16 -4.26 -3.02
C ARG A 31 15.51 -4.89 -3.38
N LYS A 32 16.22 -4.24 -4.30
CA LYS A 32 17.56 -4.67 -4.69
C LYS A 32 18.50 -4.69 -3.48
N ILE A 33 18.45 -3.64 -2.63
CA ILE A 33 19.25 -3.56 -1.40
C ILE A 33 18.92 -4.73 -0.47
N ILE A 34 17.63 -4.94 -0.15
CA ILE A 34 17.19 -5.98 0.79
C ILE A 34 17.58 -7.37 0.29
N ASN A 35 17.29 -7.70 -0.97
CA ASN A 35 17.59 -9.01 -1.54
C ASN A 35 19.10 -9.35 -1.50
N TYR A 36 19.95 -8.40 -1.84
CA TYR A 36 21.40 -8.63 -1.78
C TYR A 36 21.96 -8.60 -0.37
N ALA A 37 21.36 -7.84 0.55
CA ALA A 37 21.74 -7.84 1.96
C ALA A 37 21.36 -9.15 2.66
N ILE A 38 20.21 -9.76 2.35
CA ILE A 38 19.84 -11.10 2.84
C ILE A 38 20.83 -12.15 2.32
N ARG A 39 21.17 -12.12 1.02
CA ARG A 39 22.17 -13.04 0.44
C ARG A 39 23.54 -12.87 1.09
N LEU A 40 23.93 -11.65 1.39
CA LEU A 40 25.19 -11.36 2.11
C LEU A 40 25.14 -11.95 3.52
N ALA A 41 24.03 -11.79 4.26
CA ALA A 41 23.85 -12.35 5.59
C ALA A 41 23.90 -13.89 5.60
N GLU A 42 23.28 -14.55 4.63
CA GLU A 42 23.33 -16.02 4.48
C GLU A 42 24.78 -16.53 4.21
N ARG A 43 25.55 -15.80 3.39
CA ARG A 43 26.95 -16.15 3.12
C ARG A 43 27.84 -15.95 4.34
N LEU A 44 27.69 -14.83 5.05
CA LEU A 44 28.39 -14.57 6.31
C LEU A 44 28.12 -15.66 7.34
N LYS A 45 26.86 -16.11 7.44
CA LYS A 45 26.47 -17.23 8.30
C LYS A 45 27.17 -18.53 7.90
N ALA A 46 27.28 -18.80 6.60
CA ALA A 46 27.98 -19.98 6.06
C ALA A 46 29.52 -19.93 6.27
N ASP A 47 30.07 -18.71 6.27
CA ASP A 47 31.49 -18.46 6.51
C ASP A 47 31.87 -18.40 8.01
N GLY A 48 30.89 -18.57 8.91
CA GLY A 48 31.10 -18.61 10.37
C GLY A 48 30.93 -17.28 11.09
N ASP A 49 30.69 -16.17 10.38
CA ASP A 49 30.43 -14.87 11.00
C ASP A 49 28.94 -14.70 11.31
N VAL A 50 28.50 -15.46 12.31
CA VAL A 50 27.10 -15.51 12.74
C VAL A 50 26.66 -14.18 13.36
N GLN A 51 27.60 -13.43 13.99
CA GLN A 51 27.25 -12.16 14.62
C GLN A 51 26.91 -11.09 13.58
N LEU A 52 27.75 -10.93 12.56
CA LEU A 52 27.51 -9.94 11.51
C LEU A 52 26.26 -10.30 10.69
N SER A 53 26.04 -11.60 10.42
CA SER A 53 24.81 -12.08 9.78
C SER A 53 23.57 -11.68 10.57
N LYS A 54 23.55 -11.89 11.89
CA LYS A 54 22.43 -11.47 12.76
C LYS A 54 22.22 -9.95 12.74
N CYS A 55 23.29 -9.17 12.86
CA CYS A 55 23.20 -7.72 12.80
C CYS A 55 22.58 -7.21 11.48
N ILE A 56 22.94 -7.82 10.33
CA ILE A 56 22.36 -7.45 9.04
C ILE A 56 20.87 -7.78 9.00
N VAL A 57 20.47 -8.99 9.44
CA VAL A 57 19.06 -9.41 9.47
C VAL A 57 18.25 -8.51 10.41
N GLU A 58 18.72 -8.27 11.63
CA GLU A 58 18.08 -7.37 12.60
C GLU A 58 17.95 -5.94 12.06
N GLN A 59 18.95 -5.46 11.32
CA GLN A 59 18.90 -4.13 10.69
C GLN A 59 17.86 -4.09 9.55
N ILE A 60 17.74 -5.16 8.76
CA ILE A 60 16.71 -5.30 7.73
C ILE A 60 15.33 -5.37 8.37
N GLU A 61 15.14 -6.21 9.39
CA GLU A 61 13.90 -6.34 10.13
C GLU A 61 13.52 -5.04 10.85
N SER A 62 14.46 -4.39 11.50
CA SER A 62 14.23 -3.10 12.16
C SER A 62 13.95 -1.96 11.17
N SER A 63 14.49 -2.00 9.97
CA SER A 63 14.19 -1.03 8.91
C SER A 63 12.86 -1.32 8.22
N THR A 64 12.40 -2.56 8.23
CA THR A 64 11.06 -2.94 7.77
C THR A 64 10.00 -2.53 8.81
N HIS A 65 10.35 -2.50 10.10
CA HIS A 65 9.47 -2.09 11.20
C HIS A 65 9.64 -0.63 11.65
N LYS A 66 10.74 0.05 11.31
CA LYS A 66 10.95 1.47 11.61
C LYS A 66 10.83 2.28 10.32
N ASN A 67 9.64 2.74 10.04
CA ASN A 67 9.32 3.74 9.04
C ASN A 67 9.99 5.10 9.35
N VAL A 68 11.32 5.18 9.25
CA VAL A 68 12.05 6.46 9.36
C VAL A 68 11.79 7.35 8.13
N ALA A 69 11.33 6.75 7.01
CA ALA A 69 10.93 7.50 5.81
C ALA A 69 9.64 8.32 6.01
N THR A 70 8.87 8.07 7.07
CA THR A 70 7.59 8.72 7.31
C THR A 70 7.68 10.19 7.69
N ALA A 71 8.71 10.62 8.41
CA ALA A 71 8.79 12.01 8.89
C ALA A 71 9.05 13.03 7.76
N ASP A 72 9.88 12.68 6.77
CA ASP A 72 10.16 13.58 5.63
C ASP A 72 9.10 13.45 4.52
N ALA A 73 8.56 12.26 4.30
CA ALA A 73 7.45 12.07 3.36
C ALA A 73 6.15 12.72 3.88
N MET A 74 5.91 12.71 5.19
CA MET A 74 4.79 13.44 5.81
C MET A 74 4.85 14.96 5.62
N ARG A 75 6.02 15.52 5.32
CA ARG A 75 6.19 16.97 5.08
C ARG A 75 5.73 17.41 3.70
N MET A 76 5.58 16.53 2.73
CA MET A 76 5.17 16.83 1.36
C MET A 76 3.79 16.28 1.02
N VAL A 77 2.79 16.58 1.86
CA VAL A 77 1.39 16.22 1.59
C VAL A 77 0.93 16.85 0.28
N PRO A 78 0.35 16.07 -0.65
CA PRO A 78 -0.12 16.62 -1.90
C PRO A 78 -1.26 17.60 -1.70
N LEU A 79 -1.16 18.73 -2.39
CA LEU A 79 -2.15 19.81 -2.38
C LEU A 79 -2.93 19.81 -3.69
N ASP A 80 -4.20 20.18 -3.62
CA ASP A 80 -5.01 20.46 -4.79
C ASP A 80 -4.39 21.58 -5.63
N MET A 81 -4.49 21.48 -6.96
CA MET A 81 -3.88 22.44 -7.87
C MET A 81 -4.49 23.83 -7.76
N ASP A 82 -5.79 23.89 -7.57
CA ASP A 82 -6.58 25.10 -7.65
C ASP A 82 -6.82 25.70 -6.25
N SER A 83 -7.35 24.90 -5.33
CA SER A 83 -7.69 25.35 -3.97
C SER A 83 -6.51 25.42 -3.02
N LYS A 84 -5.37 24.75 -3.34
CA LYS A 84 -4.21 24.57 -2.44
C LYS A 84 -4.52 23.84 -1.14
N LEU A 85 -5.69 23.21 -1.02
CA LEU A 85 -6.06 22.40 0.13
C LEU A 85 -5.42 21.01 0.04
N GLN A 86 -5.25 20.36 1.18
CA GLN A 86 -4.75 18.99 1.24
C GLN A 86 -5.78 18.03 0.63
N ILE A 87 -5.36 17.22 -0.34
CA ILE A 87 -6.20 16.21 -1.00
C ILE A 87 -6.13 14.84 -0.34
N VAL A 88 -5.27 14.70 0.66
CA VAL A 88 -5.18 13.51 1.52
C VAL A 88 -5.02 13.92 2.97
N GLU A 89 -5.58 13.11 3.85
CA GLU A 89 -5.36 13.15 5.30
C GLU A 89 -4.42 12.01 5.68
N ILE A 90 -3.36 12.31 6.44
CA ILE A 90 -2.44 11.29 6.93
C ILE A 90 -2.79 10.98 8.36
N VAL A 91 -3.13 9.74 8.63
CA VAL A 91 -3.39 9.24 9.97
C VAL A 91 -2.18 8.42 10.42
N PRO A 92 -1.46 8.85 11.46
CA PRO A 92 -0.33 8.10 11.99
C PRO A 92 -0.77 6.78 12.63
N GLU A 93 0.11 5.79 12.64
CA GLU A 93 -0.09 4.42 13.13
C GLU A 93 -0.70 4.33 14.54
N ASN A 94 -0.36 5.28 15.42
CA ASN A 94 -0.68 5.26 16.85
C ASN A 94 -1.92 6.08 17.23
N SER A 95 -2.80 6.39 16.31
CA SER A 95 -4.06 7.05 16.66
C SER A 95 -4.97 6.06 17.38
N ASN A 96 -4.94 6.12 18.71
CA ASN A 96 -5.75 5.29 19.62
C ASN A 96 -7.25 5.50 19.29
N ARG A 97 -7.83 4.60 18.51
CA ARG A 97 -9.26 4.62 18.18
C ARG A 97 -9.95 3.47 18.91
N ALA A 98 -11.23 3.66 19.18
CA ALA A 98 -12.05 2.68 19.88
C ALA A 98 -12.01 1.29 19.23
N ASP A 99 -12.03 0.26 20.04
CA ASP A 99 -12.12 -1.13 19.59
C ASP A 99 -13.33 -1.30 18.65
N ILE A 100 -13.08 -1.86 17.47
CA ILE A 100 -14.17 -2.19 16.55
C ILE A 100 -14.70 -3.59 16.88
N VAL A 101 -16.03 -3.69 16.95
CA VAL A 101 -16.72 -4.96 17.04
C VAL A 101 -17.10 -5.39 15.63
N LEU A 102 -16.51 -6.48 15.15
CA LEU A 102 -16.79 -7.05 13.85
C LEU A 102 -17.53 -8.38 14.01
N SER A 103 -18.37 -8.73 13.05
CA SER A 103 -18.93 -10.09 13.01
C SER A 103 -17.80 -11.10 12.76
N ASN A 104 -17.97 -12.34 13.24
CA ASN A 104 -16.94 -13.39 13.13
C ASN A 104 -16.47 -13.62 11.68
N MET A 105 -17.37 -13.51 10.71
CA MET A 105 -17.06 -13.68 9.29
C MET A 105 -16.15 -12.56 8.78
N VAL A 106 -16.48 -11.35 9.14
CA VAL A 106 -15.76 -10.12 8.77
C VAL A 106 -14.38 -10.10 9.41
N GLN A 107 -14.34 -10.38 10.69
CA GLN A 107 -13.10 -10.43 11.44
C GLN A 107 -12.10 -11.40 10.78
N LYS A 108 -12.57 -12.59 10.42
CA LYS A 108 -11.75 -13.58 9.73
C LYS A 108 -11.19 -13.05 8.40
N GLN A 109 -12.02 -12.42 7.58
CA GLN A 109 -11.58 -11.86 6.28
C GLN A 109 -10.56 -10.72 6.47
N VAL A 110 -10.78 -9.84 7.43
CA VAL A 110 -9.86 -8.75 7.75
C VAL A 110 -8.53 -9.30 8.29
N GLU A 111 -8.57 -10.32 9.15
CA GLU A 111 -7.37 -10.98 9.66
C GLU A 111 -6.57 -11.69 8.54
N GLU A 112 -7.25 -12.33 7.59
CA GLU A 112 -6.61 -12.92 6.40
C GLU A 112 -5.91 -11.84 5.55
N PHE A 113 -6.55 -10.69 5.37
CA PHE A 113 -5.95 -9.57 4.66
C PHE A 113 -4.74 -8.98 5.40
N ILE A 114 -4.82 -8.84 6.73
CA ILE A 114 -3.70 -8.40 7.55
C ILE A 114 -2.53 -9.40 7.45
N LYS A 115 -2.80 -10.71 7.47
CA LYS A 115 -1.77 -11.74 7.26
C LYS A 115 -1.12 -11.64 5.89
N LEU A 116 -1.90 -11.40 4.84
CA LEU A 116 -1.39 -11.17 3.49
C LEU A 116 -0.41 -9.98 3.44
N ILE A 117 -0.75 -8.88 4.12
CA ILE A 117 0.12 -7.69 4.19
C ILE A 117 1.40 -7.98 4.96
N LYS A 118 1.31 -8.67 6.10
CA LYS A 118 2.47 -8.98 6.96
C LYS A 118 3.44 -9.97 6.32
N ASN A 119 2.94 -10.93 5.55
CA ASN A 119 3.75 -11.97 4.89
C ASN A 119 4.21 -11.57 3.48
N ASP A 120 4.11 -10.30 3.12
CA ASP A 120 4.45 -9.77 1.80
C ASP A 120 5.87 -10.16 1.35
N THR A 121 6.84 -10.02 2.25
CA THR A 121 8.24 -10.37 1.98
C THR A 121 8.43 -11.86 1.67
N GLU A 122 7.74 -12.74 2.40
CA GLU A 122 7.79 -14.19 2.17
C GLU A 122 7.16 -14.57 0.83
N LEU A 123 6.04 -13.92 0.49
CA LEU A 123 5.33 -14.13 -0.77
C LEU A 123 6.17 -13.63 -1.97
N GLU A 124 6.82 -12.49 -1.84
CA GLU A 124 7.74 -11.98 -2.86
C GLU A 124 8.95 -12.90 -3.05
N LEU A 125 9.52 -13.45 -1.98
CA LEU A 125 10.62 -14.42 -2.04
C LEU A 125 10.18 -15.73 -2.72
N ALA A 126 8.91 -16.12 -2.56
CA ALA A 126 8.31 -17.26 -3.26
C ALA A 126 7.94 -16.95 -4.73
N GLY A 127 8.21 -15.72 -5.21
CA GLY A 127 7.89 -15.29 -6.57
C GLY A 127 6.43 -14.93 -6.79
N LEU A 128 5.66 -14.78 -5.71
CA LEU A 128 4.23 -14.45 -5.75
C LEU A 128 4.05 -12.95 -5.56
N ASN A 129 3.70 -12.24 -6.63
CA ASN A 129 3.30 -10.83 -6.57
C ASN A 129 1.79 -10.72 -6.42
N ILE A 130 1.30 -10.67 -5.19
CA ILE A 130 -0.14 -10.54 -4.90
C ILE A 130 -0.47 -9.06 -4.67
N ARG A 131 -1.46 -8.55 -5.40
CA ARG A 131 -1.98 -7.20 -5.16
C ARG A 131 -2.72 -7.16 -3.84
N LYS A 132 -2.32 -6.26 -2.97
CA LYS A 132 -2.96 -6.01 -1.68
C LYS A 132 -4.05 -4.96 -1.85
N SER A 133 -5.21 -5.37 -2.36
CA SER A 133 -6.33 -4.47 -2.63
C SER A 133 -7.62 -5.02 -2.04
N LEU A 134 -8.32 -4.22 -1.24
CA LEU A 134 -9.55 -4.55 -0.53
C LEU A 134 -10.65 -3.56 -0.90
N LEU A 135 -11.83 -4.05 -1.27
CA LEU A 135 -13.02 -3.23 -1.46
C LEU A 135 -13.99 -3.45 -0.30
N LEU A 136 -14.25 -2.39 0.45
CA LEU A 136 -15.24 -2.33 1.54
C LEU A 136 -16.52 -1.73 0.98
N TYR A 137 -17.63 -2.46 1.06
CA TYR A 137 -18.91 -1.94 0.63
C TYR A 137 -20.03 -2.27 1.63
N GLY A 138 -21.07 -1.46 1.65
CA GLY A 138 -22.19 -1.61 2.58
C GLY A 138 -22.81 -0.27 2.92
N ALA A 139 -23.87 -0.28 3.75
CA ALA A 139 -24.63 0.89 4.13
C ALA A 139 -23.75 1.98 4.80
N PRO A 140 -24.14 3.26 4.72
CA PRO A 140 -23.48 4.31 5.48
C PRO A 140 -23.45 4.00 6.99
N GLY A 141 -22.35 4.36 7.67
CA GLY A 141 -22.22 4.13 9.11
C GLY A 141 -21.84 2.70 9.54
N CYS A 142 -21.66 1.76 8.61
CA CYS A 142 -21.28 0.37 8.92
C CYS A 142 -19.78 0.18 9.26
N GLY A 143 -19.03 1.24 9.48
CA GLY A 143 -17.64 1.14 9.96
C GLY A 143 -16.58 0.84 8.90
N LYS A 144 -16.86 1.07 7.60
CA LYS A 144 -15.86 0.84 6.52
C LYS A 144 -14.55 1.58 6.75
N THR A 145 -14.63 2.86 7.04
CA THR A 145 -13.45 3.69 7.35
C THR A 145 -12.77 3.23 8.64
N SER A 146 -13.54 2.78 9.65
CA SER A 146 -12.99 2.23 10.89
C SER A 146 -12.21 0.93 10.66
N ILE A 147 -12.64 0.08 9.72
CA ILE A 147 -11.90 -1.13 9.33
C ILE A 147 -10.56 -0.76 8.71
N ALA A 148 -10.49 0.26 7.85
CA ALA A 148 -9.22 0.71 7.28
C ALA A 148 -8.25 1.19 8.37
N HIS A 149 -8.74 1.92 9.36
CA HIS A 149 -7.95 2.33 10.53
C HIS A 149 -7.45 1.13 11.35
N TYR A 150 -8.32 0.14 11.58
CA TYR A 150 -7.94 -1.09 12.29
C TYR A 150 -6.85 -1.86 11.54
N ILE A 151 -6.94 -1.96 10.22
CA ILE A 151 -5.89 -2.60 9.40
C ILE A 151 -4.58 -1.81 9.52
N SER A 152 -4.61 -0.48 9.48
CA SER A 152 -3.45 0.38 9.66
C SER A 152 -2.78 0.13 11.01
N GLU A 153 -3.54 0.13 12.10
CA GLU A 153 -3.04 -0.16 13.45
C GLU A 153 -2.40 -1.55 13.55
N LYS A 154 -3.07 -2.59 13.03
CA LYS A 154 -2.59 -3.97 13.11
C LYS A 154 -1.39 -4.27 12.20
N THR A 155 -1.20 -3.50 11.13
CA THR A 155 -0.07 -3.67 10.19
C THR A 155 1.10 -2.74 10.50
N GLY A 156 0.89 -1.67 11.27
CA GLY A 156 1.89 -0.63 11.53
C GLY A 156 2.20 0.21 10.29
N LEU A 157 1.29 0.26 9.30
CA LEU A 157 1.43 1.10 8.12
C LEU A 157 0.63 2.40 8.29
N PRO A 158 1.19 3.56 7.92
CA PRO A 158 0.45 4.82 7.96
C PRO A 158 -0.73 4.78 6.99
N LEU A 159 -1.87 5.34 7.41
CA LEU A 159 -3.08 5.43 6.61
C LEU A 159 -3.14 6.79 5.92
N VAL A 160 -3.18 6.77 4.60
CA VAL A 160 -3.41 7.94 3.75
C VAL A 160 -4.85 7.89 3.26
N VAL A 161 -5.66 8.80 3.75
CA VAL A 161 -7.09 8.87 3.42
C VAL A 161 -7.30 9.91 2.33
N SER A 162 -7.93 9.52 1.23
CA SER A 162 -8.36 10.41 0.16
C SER A 162 -9.85 10.28 -0.06
N ARG A 163 -10.57 11.38 0.03
CA ARG A 163 -12.01 11.44 -0.21
C ARG A 163 -12.26 11.81 -1.67
N LEU A 164 -12.81 10.86 -2.42
CA LEU A 164 -13.02 11.04 -3.86
C LEU A 164 -14.14 12.04 -4.18
N ASP A 165 -15.14 12.19 -3.31
CA ASP A 165 -16.17 13.23 -3.46
C ASP A 165 -15.58 14.65 -3.49
N ALA A 166 -14.64 14.93 -2.59
CA ALA A 166 -13.96 16.22 -2.53
C ALA A 166 -13.07 16.47 -3.77
N ILE A 167 -12.46 15.41 -4.31
CA ILE A 167 -11.60 15.51 -5.50
C ILE A 167 -12.44 15.71 -6.77
N VAL A 168 -13.57 15.04 -6.89
CA VAL A 168 -14.46 15.13 -8.05
C VAL A 168 -15.23 16.45 -8.08
N SER A 169 -15.58 17.00 -6.91
CA SER A 169 -16.25 18.31 -6.79
C SER A 169 -15.35 19.51 -7.15
N SER A 170 -14.03 19.35 -7.03
CA SER A 170 -13.07 20.32 -7.60
C SER A 170 -13.07 20.18 -9.11
N LEU A 171 -13.14 21.29 -9.86
CA LEU A 171 -13.20 21.40 -11.33
C LEU A 171 -12.62 20.18 -12.06
N LEU A 172 -13.41 19.50 -12.86
CA LEU A 172 -13.11 18.19 -13.51
C LEU A 172 -11.74 18.12 -14.21
N GLY A 173 -11.24 19.24 -14.73
CA GLY A 173 -9.92 19.30 -15.38
C GLY A 173 -8.73 19.07 -14.45
N SER A 174 -8.86 19.30 -13.15
CA SER A 174 -7.79 19.09 -12.15
C SER A 174 -7.83 17.70 -11.51
N THR A 175 -8.98 17.02 -11.53
CA THR A 175 -9.22 15.73 -10.86
C THR A 175 -8.21 14.65 -11.25
N ALA A 176 -7.96 14.47 -12.56
CA ALA A 176 -6.99 13.47 -13.03
C ALA A 176 -5.56 13.76 -12.56
N LYS A 177 -5.19 15.04 -12.51
CA LYS A 177 -3.88 15.48 -12.00
C LYS A 177 -3.75 15.28 -10.49
N ASN A 178 -4.81 15.57 -9.75
CA ASN A 178 -4.87 15.34 -8.30
C ASN A 178 -4.75 13.86 -7.96
N LEU A 179 -5.45 12.99 -8.67
CA LEU A 179 -5.29 11.54 -8.55
C LEU A 179 -3.85 11.11 -8.80
N SER A 180 -3.23 11.54 -9.90
CA SER A 180 -1.83 11.19 -10.19
C SER A 180 -0.86 11.64 -9.10
N ARG A 181 -1.10 12.78 -8.45
CA ARG A 181 -0.29 13.25 -7.30
C ARG A 181 -0.47 12.39 -6.07
N ILE A 182 -1.71 11.98 -5.76
CA ILE A 182 -1.98 11.06 -4.66
C ILE A 182 -1.23 9.75 -4.87
N PHE A 183 -1.34 9.16 -6.06
CA PHE A 183 -0.66 7.90 -6.36
C PHE A 183 0.86 8.04 -6.40
N SER A 184 1.41 9.14 -6.91
CA SER A 184 2.85 9.43 -6.84
C SER A 184 3.32 9.53 -5.38
N TYR A 185 2.54 10.16 -4.52
CA TYR A 185 2.84 10.29 -3.10
C TYR A 185 2.85 8.93 -2.38
N VAL A 186 1.80 8.14 -2.52
CA VAL A 186 1.70 6.83 -1.84
C VAL A 186 2.70 5.81 -2.40
N ASN A 187 3.13 5.93 -3.65
CA ASN A 187 4.18 5.09 -4.22
C ASN A 187 5.58 5.42 -3.68
N SER A 188 5.76 6.57 -3.02
CA SER A 188 7.06 6.96 -2.46
C SER A 188 7.38 6.30 -1.12
N MET A 189 6.37 5.72 -0.44
CA MET A 189 6.52 5.10 0.88
C MET A 189 5.56 3.92 1.07
N PRO A 190 5.92 2.92 1.90
CA PRO A 190 4.97 1.88 2.31
C PRO A 190 3.83 2.52 3.12
N CYS A 191 2.60 2.37 2.65
CA CYS A 191 1.42 2.93 3.31
C CYS A 191 0.15 2.19 2.87
N ILE A 192 -0.96 2.48 3.55
CA ILE A 192 -2.30 2.11 3.14
C ILE A 192 -2.94 3.33 2.51
N LEU A 193 -3.37 3.24 1.25
CA LEU A 193 -4.21 4.25 0.60
C LEU A 193 -5.68 3.85 0.79
N LEU A 194 -6.44 4.67 1.51
CA LEU A 194 -7.90 4.57 1.58
C LEU A 194 -8.51 5.57 0.59
N LEU A 195 -9.21 5.05 -0.41
CA LEU A 195 -10.08 5.82 -1.30
C LEU A 195 -11.50 5.73 -0.74
N ASP A 196 -11.90 6.74 0.00
CA ASP A 196 -13.25 6.80 0.58
C ASP A 196 -14.25 7.46 -0.38
N GLU A 197 -15.52 7.12 -0.24
CA GLU A 197 -16.62 7.57 -1.11
C GLU A 197 -16.37 7.27 -2.60
N PHE A 198 -15.93 6.03 -2.87
CA PHE A 198 -15.54 5.60 -4.22
C PHE A 198 -16.68 5.70 -5.23
N ASP A 199 -17.93 5.65 -4.78
CA ASP A 199 -19.13 5.85 -5.60
C ASP A 199 -19.34 7.28 -6.10
N ALA A 200 -18.61 8.27 -5.58
CA ALA A 200 -18.66 9.64 -6.11
C ALA A 200 -18.28 9.69 -7.60
N LEU A 201 -17.34 8.84 -8.04
CA LEU A 201 -16.95 8.71 -9.44
C LEU A 201 -18.07 8.13 -10.32
N ALA A 202 -18.93 7.29 -9.75
CA ALA A 202 -20.03 6.70 -10.50
C ALA A 202 -21.23 7.65 -10.57
N LYS A 203 -21.53 8.36 -9.47
CA LYS A 203 -22.61 9.36 -9.41
C LYS A 203 -22.40 10.53 -10.38
N ALA A 204 -21.17 11.00 -10.53
CA ALA A 204 -20.83 12.04 -11.48
C ALA A 204 -21.09 11.63 -12.94
N ARG A 205 -21.34 10.34 -13.23
CA ARG A 205 -21.67 9.82 -14.56
C ARG A 205 -23.09 10.19 -15.04
N ASP A 206 -24.00 10.44 -14.10
CA ASP A 206 -25.42 10.69 -14.43
C ASP A 206 -25.67 12.15 -14.83
N ASP A 207 -24.71 13.06 -14.58
CA ASP A 207 -24.74 14.43 -15.02
C ASP A 207 -24.31 14.53 -16.49
N ASN A 208 -25.29 14.68 -17.38
CA ASN A 208 -25.21 14.55 -18.85
C ASN A 208 -24.27 15.50 -19.61
N HIS A 209 -23.58 16.43 -18.96
CA HIS A 209 -22.78 17.44 -19.67
C HIS A 209 -21.26 17.15 -19.78
N GLU A 210 -20.72 16.15 -19.04
CA GLU A 210 -19.27 15.94 -18.95
C GLU A 210 -18.81 14.46 -19.05
N LEU A 211 -19.59 13.60 -19.70
CA LEU A 211 -19.33 12.16 -19.86
C LEU A 211 -17.92 11.81 -20.38
N GLY A 212 -17.32 12.69 -21.19
CA GLY A 212 -15.99 12.48 -21.76
C GLY A 212 -14.87 12.67 -20.76
N GLU A 213 -14.95 13.69 -19.91
CA GLU A 213 -13.92 13.99 -18.91
C GLU A 213 -13.95 12.99 -17.77
N LEU A 214 -15.13 12.64 -17.31
CA LEU A 214 -15.28 11.63 -16.26
C LEU A 214 -14.74 10.26 -16.67
N LYS A 215 -14.95 9.83 -17.91
CA LYS A 215 -14.32 8.60 -18.44
C LYS A 215 -12.80 8.68 -18.39
N ARG A 216 -12.21 9.85 -18.68
CA ARG A 216 -10.77 10.08 -18.57
C ARG A 216 -10.29 9.98 -17.13
N VAL A 217 -11.04 10.54 -16.17
CA VAL A 217 -10.73 10.47 -14.74
C VAL A 217 -10.76 9.01 -14.26
N ILE A 218 -11.81 8.27 -14.59
CA ILE A 218 -11.92 6.84 -14.23
C ILE A 218 -10.77 6.03 -14.86
N ASN A 219 -10.48 6.22 -16.13
CA ASN A 219 -9.37 5.54 -16.79
C ASN A 219 -8.03 5.90 -16.15
N SER A 220 -7.80 7.17 -15.81
CA SER A 220 -6.61 7.61 -15.09
C SER A 220 -6.50 6.94 -13.72
N LEU A 221 -7.60 6.88 -12.96
CA LEU A 221 -7.64 6.18 -11.68
C LEU A 221 -7.27 4.70 -11.84
N LEU A 222 -7.89 4.00 -12.80
CA LEU A 222 -7.63 2.59 -13.04
C LEU A 222 -6.18 2.34 -13.46
N GLN A 223 -5.59 3.20 -14.28
CA GLN A 223 -4.17 3.14 -14.66
C GLN A 223 -3.26 3.35 -13.44
N ASN A 224 -3.57 4.34 -12.59
CA ASN A 224 -2.82 4.58 -11.37
C ASN A 224 -2.90 3.38 -10.41
N ILE A 225 -4.07 2.76 -10.25
CA ILE A 225 -4.23 1.52 -9.47
C ILE A 225 -3.38 0.39 -10.07
N ASP A 226 -3.35 0.26 -11.40
CA ASP A 226 -2.58 -0.78 -12.08
C ASP A 226 -1.06 -0.59 -11.94
N SER A 227 -0.60 0.66 -11.81
CA SER A 227 0.81 1.04 -11.68
C SER A 227 1.27 1.23 -10.22
N MET A 228 0.41 0.95 -9.24
CA MET A 228 0.77 1.07 -7.82
C MET A 228 1.98 0.21 -7.45
N SER A 229 2.79 0.75 -6.54
CA SER A 229 3.88 0.00 -5.93
C SER A 229 3.33 -1.22 -5.19
N PRO A 230 3.94 -2.41 -5.31
CA PRO A 230 3.58 -3.57 -4.51
C PRO A 230 3.67 -3.34 -2.99
N SER A 231 4.49 -2.39 -2.54
CA SER A 231 4.59 -2.01 -1.13
C SER A 231 3.40 -1.20 -0.60
N THR A 232 2.55 -0.70 -1.50
CA THR A 232 1.35 0.08 -1.14
C THR A 232 0.13 -0.84 -1.05
N VAL A 233 -0.66 -0.70 0.00
CA VAL A 233 -1.94 -1.39 0.18
C VAL A 233 -3.05 -0.47 -0.25
N LEU A 234 -3.98 -0.96 -1.08
CA LEU A 234 -5.15 -0.21 -1.52
C LEU A 234 -6.40 -0.68 -0.77
N ILE A 235 -7.12 0.25 -0.17
CA ILE A 235 -8.47 0.03 0.36
C ILE A 235 -9.40 1.03 -0.32
N ALA A 236 -10.51 0.56 -0.89
CA ALA A 236 -11.57 1.43 -1.36
C ALA A 236 -12.83 1.21 -0.52
N ALA A 237 -13.57 2.27 -0.25
CA ALA A 237 -14.83 2.20 0.47
C ALA A 237 -15.96 2.85 -0.35
N THR A 238 -17.09 2.15 -0.45
CA THR A 238 -18.27 2.61 -1.19
C THR A 238 -19.56 2.29 -0.46
N ASN A 239 -20.53 3.17 -0.59
CA ASN A 239 -21.90 2.94 -0.12
C ASN A 239 -22.80 2.35 -1.23
N HIS A 240 -22.38 2.44 -2.49
CA HIS A 240 -23.16 2.06 -3.67
C HIS A 240 -22.37 1.11 -4.58
N PRO A 241 -22.21 -0.16 -4.19
CA PRO A 241 -21.46 -1.14 -4.99
C PRO A 241 -22.03 -1.35 -6.40
N ASP A 242 -23.35 -1.22 -6.55
CA ASP A 242 -24.06 -1.42 -7.82
C ASP A 242 -23.68 -0.38 -8.88
N LEU A 243 -23.20 0.78 -8.47
CA LEU A 243 -22.76 1.85 -9.38
C LEU A 243 -21.34 1.62 -9.93
N LEU A 244 -20.60 0.71 -9.36
CA LEU A 244 -19.20 0.46 -9.76
C LEU A 244 -19.11 -0.38 -11.03
N ASP A 245 -18.25 0.08 -11.95
CA ASP A 245 -17.96 -0.64 -13.20
C ASP A 245 -17.26 -1.99 -12.93
N LYS A 246 -17.53 -3.00 -13.76
CA LYS A 246 -16.85 -4.31 -13.70
C LYS A 246 -15.32 -4.20 -13.78
N ALA A 247 -14.80 -3.18 -14.45
CA ALA A 247 -13.38 -2.92 -14.52
C ALA A 247 -12.78 -2.54 -13.16
N VAL A 248 -13.54 -1.87 -12.30
CA VAL A 248 -13.14 -1.56 -10.90
C VAL A 248 -13.08 -2.84 -10.09
N TRP A 249 -14.16 -3.65 -10.11
CA TRP A 249 -14.24 -4.89 -9.34
C TRP A 249 -13.05 -5.83 -9.56
N ARG A 250 -12.57 -5.94 -10.79
CA ARG A 250 -11.46 -6.83 -11.17
C ARG A 250 -10.11 -6.44 -10.55
N ARG A 251 -10.00 -5.25 -9.97
CA ARG A 251 -8.76 -4.75 -9.37
C ARG A 251 -8.66 -4.97 -7.86
N PHE A 252 -9.76 -5.45 -7.27
CA PHE A 252 -9.79 -5.76 -5.85
C PHE A 252 -9.76 -7.27 -5.64
N CYS A 253 -8.81 -7.72 -4.81
CA CYS A 253 -8.59 -9.14 -4.53
C CYS A 253 -9.57 -9.68 -3.49
N LEU A 254 -10.02 -8.82 -2.58
CA LEU A 254 -10.94 -9.15 -1.51
C LEU A 254 -12.12 -8.18 -1.51
N LEU A 255 -13.30 -8.73 -1.30
CA LEU A 255 -14.55 -8.00 -1.28
C LEU A 255 -15.20 -8.19 0.07
N TYR A 256 -15.58 -7.11 0.72
CA TYR A 256 -16.19 -7.14 2.01
C TYR A 256 -17.55 -6.43 2.02
N THR A 257 -18.59 -7.15 2.45
CA THR A 257 -19.92 -6.59 2.74
C THR A 257 -20.07 -6.36 4.23
N SER A 258 -20.31 -5.12 4.65
CA SER A 258 -20.78 -4.87 5.99
C SER A 258 -22.27 -5.20 6.08
N PRO A 259 -22.71 -6.13 6.95
CA PRO A 259 -24.14 -6.33 7.18
C PRO A 259 -24.76 -5.03 7.64
N SER A 260 -25.95 -4.73 7.13
CA SER A 260 -26.75 -3.60 7.61
C SER A 260 -27.05 -3.81 9.11
N PRO A 261 -27.04 -2.76 9.95
CA PRO A 261 -27.53 -2.88 11.34
C PRO A 261 -28.98 -3.37 11.45
N ARG A 262 -29.71 -3.42 10.32
CA ARG A 262 -31.12 -3.90 10.25
C ARG A 262 -31.23 -5.39 9.93
N ASP A 263 -30.16 -6.06 9.53
CA ASP A 263 -30.19 -7.49 9.17
C ASP A 263 -30.08 -8.43 10.38
N GLY A 264 -30.07 -7.88 11.59
CA GLY A 264 -29.98 -8.58 12.88
C GLY A 264 -31.18 -8.44 13.81
N LEU A 265 -32.34 -8.01 13.29
CA LEU A 265 -33.60 -7.97 14.04
C LEU A 265 -34.63 -8.92 13.45
#